data_b7893562ddb2c4c3b4abe047b7a884aa
#
_entry.id   b7893562ddb2c4c3b4abe047b7a884aa
#
_cell.length_a   1.000
_cell.length_b   1.000
_cell.length_c   1.000
_cell.angle_alpha   90.00
_cell.angle_beta   90.00
_cell.angle_gamma   90.00
#
_symmetry.space_group_name_H-M   'P 1'
#
loop_
_entity.id
_entity.type
_entity.pdbx_description
1 polymer ?
#
loop_
_entity_poly.entity_id
_entity_poly.type
_entity_poly.pdbx_seq_one_letter_code
_entity_poly.pdbx_strand_id
1 'polypeptide(L)'
;MARRARRPRGRRRRWLQVAGALAAVAVLAWLLLVGPVLAVRAVHVDGLRTLPADQVREAAGIEAGTPLLRVDLGGAAARVARLPTVASVEVTRDWPGSVVVTVVERVPIAVVGEAGRRTLVDAEGVLFDTVTGAAPDGVVPLDVASPGPKDPATLAGVAALGALPADVREQVAAAAATGPEDIALTLTDGTVVLWGDASKSRAKSAALVALLDQIAAGRLEPAGTIDVSTPGAVALR
;
A
#
# COMPACT_ATOMS: atom_id res chain seq x y z
N MET A 1 -16.01 -29.72 -84.13
CA MET A 1 -16.85 -29.29 -83.03
C MET A 1 -15.95 -28.93 -81.89
N ALA A 2 -15.69 -27.63 -81.60
CA ALA A 2 -14.80 -27.14 -80.52
C ALA A 2 -15.65 -26.70 -79.35
N ARG A 3 -15.58 -27.44 -78.20
CA ARG A 3 -16.19 -27.06 -76.94
C ARG A 3 -15.34 -25.94 -76.27
N ARG A 4 -15.82 -24.70 -76.31
CA ARG A 4 -15.28 -23.59 -75.57
C ARG A 4 -15.59 -23.80 -74.10
N ALA A 5 -14.56 -24.15 -73.29
CA ALA A 5 -14.64 -24.19 -71.81
C ALA A 5 -14.91 -22.79 -71.28
N ARG A 6 -16.12 -22.56 -70.77
CA ARG A 6 -16.46 -21.33 -70.02
C ARG A 6 -15.71 -21.34 -68.71
N ARG A 7 -14.61 -20.56 -68.53
CA ARG A 7 -13.91 -20.34 -67.30
C ARG A 7 -14.85 -19.63 -66.33
N PRO A 8 -14.96 -20.09 -65.04
CA PRO A 8 -15.88 -19.53 -64.10
C PRO A 8 -15.34 -18.17 -63.58
N ARG A 9 -15.76 -17.07 -64.20
CA ARG A 9 -15.43 -15.69 -63.82
C ARG A 9 -15.97 -15.28 -62.46
N GLY A 10 -16.95 -15.99 -61.86
CA GLY A 10 -17.58 -15.68 -60.57
C GLY A 10 -16.72 -15.97 -59.36
N ARG A 11 -15.83 -16.99 -59.45
CA ARG A 11 -15.00 -17.43 -58.34
C ARG A 11 -13.88 -16.42 -58.05
N ARG A 12 -13.26 -15.86 -59.07
CA ARG A 12 -12.20 -14.85 -58.96
C ARG A 12 -12.74 -13.54 -58.40
N ARG A 13 -13.96 -13.12 -58.77
CA ARG A 13 -14.60 -11.91 -58.24
C ARG A 13 -14.93 -12.05 -56.77
N ARG A 14 -15.39 -13.21 -56.29
CA ARG A 14 -15.62 -13.49 -54.86
C ARG A 14 -14.33 -13.48 -54.05
N TRP A 15 -13.25 -14.06 -54.58
CA TRP A 15 -11.95 -14.03 -53.95
C TRP A 15 -11.39 -12.60 -53.80
N LEU A 16 -11.57 -11.78 -54.83
CA LEU A 16 -11.16 -10.36 -54.77
C LEU A 16 -12.01 -9.56 -53.76
N GLN A 17 -13.29 -9.86 -53.62
CA GLN A 17 -14.15 -9.24 -52.61
C GLN A 17 -13.76 -9.65 -51.20
N VAL A 18 -13.46 -10.92 -50.95
CA VAL A 18 -13.00 -11.43 -49.67
C VAL A 18 -11.63 -10.86 -49.32
N ALA A 19 -10.70 -10.82 -50.27
CA ALA A 19 -9.38 -10.22 -50.05
C ALA A 19 -9.48 -8.72 -49.74
N GLY A 20 -10.35 -7.99 -50.46
CA GLY A 20 -10.61 -6.57 -50.18
C GLY A 20 -11.23 -6.34 -48.79
N ALA A 21 -12.19 -7.19 -48.40
CA ALA A 21 -12.78 -7.11 -47.03
C ALA A 21 -11.75 -7.40 -45.94
N LEU A 22 -10.92 -8.44 -46.13
CA LEU A 22 -9.83 -8.74 -45.19
C LEU A 22 -8.80 -7.61 -45.09
N ALA A 23 -8.42 -7.01 -46.23
CA ALA A 23 -7.53 -5.86 -46.27
C ALA A 23 -8.13 -4.65 -45.54
N ALA A 24 -9.42 -4.36 -45.74
CA ALA A 24 -10.13 -3.29 -45.04
C ALA A 24 -10.19 -3.52 -43.53
N VAL A 25 -10.48 -4.77 -43.12
CA VAL A 25 -10.47 -5.14 -41.68
C VAL A 25 -9.06 -5.02 -41.11
N ALA A 26 -8.02 -5.45 -41.83
CA ALA A 26 -6.64 -5.32 -41.38
C ALA A 26 -6.20 -3.86 -41.25
N VAL A 27 -6.58 -2.99 -42.20
CA VAL A 27 -6.30 -1.54 -42.12
C VAL A 27 -7.07 -0.90 -40.98
N LEU A 28 -8.34 -1.26 -40.77
CA LEU A 28 -9.14 -0.77 -39.68
C LEU A 28 -8.55 -1.21 -38.31
N ALA A 29 -8.18 -2.47 -38.18
CA ALA A 29 -7.51 -3.01 -37.01
C ALA A 29 -6.16 -2.31 -36.77
N TRP A 30 -5.37 -2.07 -37.80
CA TRP A 30 -4.12 -1.34 -37.71
C TRP A 30 -4.33 0.12 -37.25
N LEU A 31 -5.32 0.82 -37.82
CA LEU A 31 -5.70 2.18 -37.41
C LEU A 31 -6.20 2.24 -35.96
N LEU A 32 -6.94 1.24 -35.51
CA LEU A 32 -7.44 1.16 -34.13
C LEU A 32 -6.34 0.78 -33.12
N LEU A 33 -5.45 -0.16 -33.49
CA LEU A 33 -4.45 -0.72 -32.57
C LEU A 33 -3.14 0.07 -32.52
N VAL A 34 -2.79 0.74 -33.61
CA VAL A 34 -1.50 1.47 -33.78
C VAL A 34 -1.70 2.95 -34.00
N GLY A 35 -2.91 3.34 -34.46
CA GLY A 35 -3.25 4.73 -34.75
C GLY A 35 -3.55 5.56 -33.51
N PRO A 36 -3.68 6.88 -33.64
CA PRO A 36 -3.92 7.82 -32.54
C PRO A 36 -5.31 7.69 -31.91
N VAL A 37 -6.17 6.83 -32.44
CA VAL A 37 -7.56 6.64 -31.99
C VAL A 37 -7.60 6.08 -30.56
N LEU A 38 -6.70 5.12 -30.27
CA LEU A 38 -6.56 4.48 -28.95
C LEU A 38 -5.22 4.85 -28.30
N ALA A 39 -4.84 6.10 -28.40
CA ALA A 39 -3.66 6.62 -27.72
C ALA A 39 -4.01 7.18 -26.33
N VAL A 40 -3.03 7.17 -25.43
CA VAL A 40 -3.14 7.75 -24.09
C VAL A 40 -3.42 9.25 -24.21
N ARG A 41 -4.56 9.68 -23.69
CA ARG A 41 -4.99 11.08 -23.59
C ARG A 41 -4.90 11.59 -22.16
N ALA A 42 -5.10 10.69 -21.19
CA ALA A 42 -5.08 11.02 -19.78
C ALA A 42 -4.49 9.88 -18.94
N VAL A 43 -3.82 10.25 -17.86
CA VAL A 43 -3.39 9.35 -16.79
C VAL A 43 -4.11 9.77 -15.52
N HIS A 44 -5.07 8.97 -15.10
CA HIS A 44 -5.78 9.17 -13.84
C HIS A 44 -5.01 8.51 -12.71
N VAL A 45 -4.97 9.17 -11.55
CA VAL A 45 -4.29 8.64 -10.37
C VAL A 45 -5.28 8.63 -9.22
N ASP A 46 -5.52 7.46 -8.66
CA ASP A 46 -6.48 7.21 -7.60
C ASP A 46 -5.80 6.70 -6.33
N GLY A 47 -6.48 6.84 -5.18
CA GLY A 47 -6.03 6.31 -3.90
C GLY A 47 -5.04 7.19 -3.13
N LEU A 48 -4.77 8.41 -3.61
CA LEU A 48 -3.86 9.34 -2.97
C LEU A 48 -4.50 10.01 -1.74
N ARG A 49 -3.66 10.25 -0.72
CA ARG A 49 -4.00 11.01 0.49
C ARG A 49 -3.04 12.18 0.71
N THR A 50 -1.75 11.92 0.65
CA THR A 50 -0.67 12.88 0.92
C THR A 50 0.24 13.10 -0.27
N LEU A 51 0.38 12.09 -1.13
CA LEU A 51 1.28 12.12 -2.28
C LEU A 51 0.68 12.95 -3.43
N PRO A 52 1.42 13.92 -4.01
CA PRO A 52 0.93 14.69 -5.15
C PRO A 52 0.71 13.82 -6.39
N ALA A 53 -0.44 13.95 -7.04
CA ALA A 53 -0.77 13.17 -8.24
C ALA A 53 0.24 13.37 -9.39
N ASP A 54 0.80 14.58 -9.49
CA ASP A 54 1.78 14.90 -10.54
C ASP A 54 3.09 14.12 -10.35
N GLN A 55 3.52 13.92 -9.10
CA GLN A 55 4.70 13.10 -8.79
C GLN A 55 4.50 11.64 -9.20
N VAL A 56 3.29 11.11 -9.00
CA VAL A 56 2.94 9.74 -9.43
C VAL A 56 2.91 9.64 -10.95
N ARG A 57 2.33 10.64 -11.65
CA ARG A 57 2.30 10.68 -13.12
C ARG A 57 3.71 10.74 -13.71
N GLU A 58 4.56 11.59 -13.14
CA GLU A 58 5.96 11.71 -13.54
C GLU A 58 6.72 10.39 -13.31
N ALA A 59 6.57 9.78 -12.13
CA ALA A 59 7.18 8.48 -11.84
C ALA A 59 6.67 7.38 -12.78
N ALA A 60 5.37 7.35 -13.11
CA ALA A 60 4.79 6.39 -14.03
C ALA A 60 5.42 6.50 -15.44
N GLY A 61 5.82 7.71 -15.87
CA GLY A 61 6.52 7.94 -17.13
C GLY A 61 5.71 7.47 -18.34
N ILE A 62 4.39 7.69 -18.34
CA ILE A 62 3.50 7.33 -19.42
C ILE A 62 3.28 8.57 -20.29
N GLU A 63 3.80 8.54 -21.52
CA GLU A 63 3.71 9.66 -22.44
C GLU A 63 2.34 9.73 -23.12
N ALA A 64 1.77 10.93 -23.18
CA ALA A 64 0.56 11.17 -23.97
C ALA A 64 0.82 10.88 -25.47
N GLY A 65 -0.18 10.35 -26.16
CA GLY A 65 -0.03 9.95 -27.55
C GLY A 65 0.50 8.52 -27.75
N THR A 66 1.00 7.85 -26.73
CA THR A 66 1.41 6.44 -26.81
C THR A 66 0.20 5.55 -27.07
N PRO A 67 0.22 4.64 -28.06
CA PRO A 67 -0.86 3.68 -28.24
C PRO A 67 -1.08 2.85 -26.96
N LEU A 68 -2.32 2.79 -26.48
CA LEU A 68 -2.68 2.12 -25.21
C LEU A 68 -2.15 0.69 -25.11
N LEU A 69 -2.19 -0.05 -26.23
CA LEU A 69 -1.68 -1.42 -26.28
C LEU A 69 -0.16 -1.52 -26.11
N ARG A 70 0.58 -0.46 -26.40
CA ARG A 70 2.04 -0.41 -26.28
C ARG A 70 2.51 0.14 -24.93
N VAL A 71 1.61 0.66 -24.11
CA VAL A 71 1.97 1.13 -22.78
C VAL A 71 2.47 -0.05 -21.95
N ASP A 72 3.70 0.08 -21.45
CA ASP A 72 4.30 -0.86 -20.51
C ASP A 72 3.75 -0.58 -19.09
N LEU A 73 2.62 -1.24 -18.78
CA LEU A 73 1.94 -1.09 -17.50
C LEU A 73 2.80 -1.62 -16.33
N GLY A 74 3.49 -2.75 -16.56
CA GLY A 74 4.35 -3.35 -15.55
C GLY A 74 5.55 -2.46 -15.21
N GLY A 75 6.19 -1.91 -16.22
CA GLY A 75 7.28 -0.96 -16.02
C GLY A 75 6.83 0.34 -15.36
N ALA A 76 5.64 0.86 -15.72
CA ALA A 76 5.06 2.02 -15.04
C ALA A 76 4.78 1.72 -13.56
N ALA A 77 4.13 0.60 -13.26
CA ALA A 77 3.89 0.16 -11.88
C ALA A 77 5.20 0.01 -11.10
N ALA A 78 6.22 -0.64 -11.68
CA ALA A 78 7.52 -0.81 -11.03
C ALA A 78 8.24 0.52 -10.76
N ARG A 79 8.04 1.55 -11.59
CA ARG A 79 8.60 2.89 -11.35
C ARG A 79 7.88 3.60 -10.21
N VAL A 80 6.55 3.59 -10.20
CA VAL A 80 5.74 4.19 -9.12
C VAL A 80 5.99 3.48 -7.79
N ALA A 81 6.13 2.15 -7.77
CA ALA A 81 6.44 1.38 -6.57
C ALA A 81 7.80 1.73 -5.91
N ARG A 82 8.67 2.48 -6.59
CA ARG A 82 9.94 2.97 -6.01
C ARG A 82 9.74 4.23 -5.15
N LEU A 83 8.60 4.87 -5.23
CA LEU A 83 8.29 5.98 -4.34
C LEU A 83 8.18 5.46 -2.90
N PRO A 84 8.93 6.01 -1.93
CA PRO A 84 9.00 5.44 -0.57
C PRO A 84 7.64 5.32 0.10
N THR A 85 6.75 6.30 -0.13
CA THR A 85 5.41 6.39 0.46
C THR A 85 4.39 5.44 -0.19
N VAL A 86 4.74 4.72 -1.25
CA VAL A 86 3.85 3.78 -1.93
C VAL A 86 3.98 2.38 -1.33
N ALA A 87 2.88 1.85 -0.80
CA ALA A 87 2.79 0.48 -0.31
C ALA A 87 2.53 -0.50 -1.47
N SER A 88 1.58 -0.16 -2.35
CA SER A 88 1.28 -0.93 -3.54
C SER A 88 0.74 -0.04 -4.65
N VAL A 89 0.86 -0.50 -5.89
CA VAL A 89 0.36 0.20 -7.07
C VAL A 89 -0.16 -0.80 -8.09
N GLU A 90 -1.27 -0.46 -8.70
CA GLU A 90 -1.83 -1.15 -9.85
C GLU A 90 -1.97 -0.17 -11.01
N VAL A 91 -1.56 -0.57 -12.20
CA VAL A 91 -1.70 0.25 -13.41
C VAL A 91 -2.54 -0.51 -14.41
N THR A 92 -3.65 0.08 -14.83
CA THR A 92 -4.62 -0.53 -15.73
C THR A 92 -4.94 0.36 -16.92
N ARG A 93 -5.40 -0.25 -18.03
CA ARG A 93 -5.91 0.48 -19.19
C ARG A 93 -7.38 0.79 -18.97
N ASP A 94 -7.73 2.03 -19.16
CA ASP A 94 -9.12 2.49 -19.20
C ASP A 94 -9.44 2.95 -20.64
N TRP A 95 -10.19 2.10 -21.34
CA TRP A 95 -10.53 2.32 -22.74
C TRP A 95 -11.55 3.47 -22.88
N PRO A 96 -11.46 4.29 -23.94
CA PRO A 96 -10.63 4.12 -25.15
C PRO A 96 -9.29 4.88 -25.15
N GLY A 97 -8.91 5.63 -24.10
CA GLY A 97 -7.76 6.52 -24.19
C GLY A 97 -7.16 6.94 -22.85
N SER A 98 -7.39 6.17 -21.78
CA SER A 98 -6.86 6.51 -20.47
C SER A 98 -6.06 5.37 -19.87
N VAL A 99 -5.18 5.72 -18.92
CA VAL A 99 -4.53 4.78 -18.01
C VAL A 99 -4.89 5.19 -16.59
N VAL A 100 -5.25 4.24 -15.76
CA VAL A 100 -5.53 4.45 -14.33
C VAL A 100 -4.37 3.87 -13.53
N VAL A 101 -3.82 4.68 -12.63
CA VAL A 101 -2.79 4.32 -11.66
C VAL A 101 -3.44 4.35 -10.29
N THR A 102 -3.74 3.20 -9.72
CA THR A 102 -4.31 3.08 -8.38
C THR A 102 -3.18 2.86 -7.38
N VAL A 103 -3.02 3.79 -6.45
CA VAL A 103 -1.95 3.79 -5.45
C VAL A 103 -2.53 3.52 -4.08
N VAL A 104 -1.87 2.67 -3.30
CA VAL A 104 -2.08 2.55 -1.86
C VAL A 104 -0.87 3.16 -1.17
N GLU A 105 -1.09 4.24 -0.43
CA GLU A 105 -0.03 4.87 0.35
C GLU A 105 0.25 4.09 1.65
N ARG A 106 1.52 4.10 2.08
CA ARG A 106 1.90 3.53 3.38
C ARG A 106 1.30 4.35 4.51
N VAL A 107 0.80 3.66 5.51
CA VAL A 107 0.27 4.27 6.73
C VAL A 107 1.30 4.09 7.84
N PRO A 108 1.86 5.16 8.40
CA PRO A 108 2.81 5.03 9.49
C PRO A 108 2.12 4.55 10.77
N ILE A 109 2.75 3.62 11.48
CA ILE A 109 2.32 3.12 12.79
C ILE A 109 3.33 3.52 13.85
N ALA A 110 4.60 3.46 13.51
CA ALA A 110 5.69 3.79 14.42
C ALA A 110 6.69 4.73 13.76
N VAL A 111 7.52 5.33 14.59
CA VAL A 111 8.69 6.10 14.16
C VAL A 111 9.91 5.59 14.92
N VAL A 112 11.02 5.38 14.18
CA VAL A 112 12.29 4.91 14.73
C VAL A 112 13.38 5.96 14.53
N GLY A 113 14.44 5.91 15.36
CA GLY A 113 15.57 6.81 15.29
C GLY A 113 15.51 7.94 16.32
N GLU A 114 16.58 8.76 16.36
CA GLU A 114 16.78 9.82 17.35
C GLU A 114 16.03 11.10 16.98
N ALA A 115 15.87 11.97 17.97
CA ALA A 115 15.29 13.30 17.78
C ALA A 115 16.05 14.08 16.69
N GLY A 116 15.30 14.60 15.70
CA GLY A 116 15.87 15.35 14.56
C GLY A 116 16.10 14.49 13.30
N ARG A 117 16.09 13.16 13.40
CA ARG A 117 16.15 12.26 12.23
C ARG A 117 15.38 10.98 12.53
N ARG A 118 14.08 11.07 12.42
CA ARG A 118 13.16 9.95 12.66
C ARG A 118 12.63 9.41 11.34
N THR A 119 12.58 8.08 11.22
CA THR A 119 12.06 7.41 10.03
C THR A 119 10.73 6.74 10.36
N LEU A 120 9.72 6.96 9.53
CA LEU A 120 8.40 6.35 9.65
C LEU A 120 8.46 4.87 9.30
N VAL A 121 7.70 4.08 10.03
CA VAL A 121 7.60 2.63 9.87
C VAL A 121 6.13 2.24 9.74
N ASP A 122 5.80 1.43 8.72
CA ASP A 122 4.46 0.91 8.50
C ASP A 122 4.20 -0.41 9.22
N ALA A 123 3.02 -1.01 8.97
CA ALA A 123 2.60 -2.27 9.59
C ALA A 123 3.48 -3.47 9.18
N GLU A 124 4.12 -3.40 8.03
CA GLU A 124 5.04 -4.41 7.49
C GLU A 124 6.49 -4.21 7.94
N GLY A 125 6.74 -3.22 8.81
CA GLY A 125 8.08 -2.88 9.29
C GLY A 125 8.96 -2.16 8.26
N VAL A 126 8.36 -1.67 7.16
CA VAL A 126 9.10 -0.95 6.12
C VAL A 126 9.35 0.49 6.55
N LEU A 127 10.62 0.89 6.50
CA LEU A 127 11.03 2.26 6.71
C LEU A 127 10.85 3.03 5.39
N PHE A 128 10.09 4.13 5.39
CA PHE A 128 9.70 4.73 4.12
C PHE A 128 9.88 6.25 4.00
N ASP A 129 9.80 7.01 5.06
CA ASP A 129 9.96 8.47 5.00
C ASP A 129 10.65 8.98 6.26
N THR A 130 11.32 10.14 6.16
CA THR A 130 12.06 10.73 7.27
C THR A 130 11.43 12.04 7.69
N VAL A 131 11.11 12.15 8.98
CA VAL A 131 10.56 13.36 9.59
C VAL A 131 11.60 14.02 10.49
N THR A 132 11.75 15.34 10.36
CA THR A 132 12.69 16.15 11.14
C THR A 132 12.05 16.82 12.36
N GLY A 133 10.71 16.75 12.46
CA GLY A 133 9.91 17.34 13.53
C GLY A 133 9.31 16.31 14.49
N ALA A 134 8.18 16.70 15.10
CA ALA A 134 7.36 15.77 15.88
C ALA A 134 6.82 14.66 14.99
N ALA A 135 6.62 13.46 15.57
CA ALA A 135 5.92 12.39 14.88
C ALA A 135 4.48 12.83 14.55
N PRO A 136 3.90 12.37 13.44
CA PRO A 136 2.48 12.57 13.18
C PRO A 136 1.60 12.01 14.29
N ASP A 137 0.39 12.54 14.45
CA ASP A 137 -0.57 12.06 15.47
C ASP A 137 -0.84 10.55 15.30
N GLY A 138 -0.84 9.84 16.44
CA GLY A 138 -1.05 8.40 16.48
C GLY A 138 0.14 7.55 15.98
N VAL A 139 1.28 8.15 15.66
CA VAL A 139 2.54 7.47 15.33
C VAL A 139 3.43 7.41 16.56
N VAL A 140 3.71 6.20 17.02
CA VAL A 140 4.40 5.96 18.29
C VAL A 140 5.91 5.81 18.09
N PRO A 141 6.76 6.48 18.89
CA PRO A 141 8.20 6.17 18.93
C PRO A 141 8.43 4.70 19.32
N LEU A 142 9.17 3.98 18.47
CA LEU A 142 9.52 2.57 18.70
C LEU A 142 11.04 2.44 18.83
N ASP A 143 11.48 2.00 19.98
CA ASP A 143 12.88 1.69 20.24
C ASP A 143 13.16 0.21 19.92
N VAL A 144 14.01 0.00 18.90
CA VAL A 144 14.48 -1.31 18.44
C VAL A 144 15.93 -1.18 18.00
N ALA A 145 16.70 -2.23 18.22
CA ALA A 145 18.14 -2.21 17.94
C ALA A 145 18.46 -2.13 16.43
N SER A 146 17.66 -2.74 15.59
CA SER A 146 17.93 -2.85 14.15
C SER A 146 16.62 -2.73 13.34
N PRO A 147 16.03 -1.52 13.22
CA PRO A 147 14.71 -1.36 12.63
C PRO A 147 14.68 -1.80 11.17
N GLY A 148 13.65 -2.56 10.79
CA GLY A 148 13.46 -3.01 9.42
C GLY A 148 12.43 -4.12 9.21
N PRO A 149 12.03 -4.37 7.94
CA PRO A 149 10.97 -5.32 7.62
C PRO A 149 11.37 -6.80 7.79
N LYS A 150 12.64 -7.06 8.11
CA LYS A 150 13.16 -8.40 8.39
C LYS A 150 13.55 -8.60 9.85
N ASP A 151 13.47 -7.54 10.65
CA ASP A 151 13.79 -7.60 12.06
C ASP A 151 12.56 -8.08 12.86
N PRO A 152 12.65 -9.22 13.57
CA PRO A 152 11.53 -9.76 14.33
C PRO A 152 11.02 -8.82 15.43
N ALA A 153 11.91 -8.05 16.05
CA ALA A 153 11.53 -7.09 17.11
C ALA A 153 10.72 -5.93 16.51
N THR A 154 11.14 -5.38 15.36
CA THR A 154 10.39 -4.35 14.64
C THR A 154 9.00 -4.85 14.27
N LEU A 155 8.91 -6.04 13.65
CA LEU A 155 7.62 -6.62 13.25
C LEU A 155 6.71 -6.86 14.44
N ALA A 156 7.25 -7.34 15.55
CA ALA A 156 6.49 -7.57 16.77
C ALA A 156 6.00 -6.25 17.40
N GLY A 157 6.85 -5.23 17.45
CA GLY A 157 6.49 -3.91 17.96
C GLY A 157 5.40 -3.23 17.15
N VAL A 158 5.53 -3.18 15.81
CA VAL A 158 4.49 -2.58 14.94
C VAL A 158 3.19 -3.39 14.98
N ALA A 159 3.25 -4.72 15.13
CA ALA A 159 2.05 -5.55 15.28
C ALA A 159 1.32 -5.29 16.60
N ALA A 160 2.05 -5.08 17.69
CA ALA A 160 1.47 -4.69 18.98
C ALA A 160 0.79 -3.31 18.89
N LEU A 161 1.49 -2.30 18.36
CA LEU A 161 0.96 -0.95 18.17
C LEU A 161 -0.24 -0.91 17.18
N GLY A 162 -0.17 -1.67 16.09
CA GLY A 162 -1.25 -1.77 15.10
C GLY A 162 -2.51 -2.45 15.63
N ALA A 163 -2.40 -3.25 16.70
CA ALA A 163 -3.55 -3.88 17.35
C ALA A 163 -4.29 -2.94 18.30
N LEU A 164 -3.70 -1.82 18.70
CA LEU A 164 -4.33 -0.84 19.58
C LEU A 164 -5.35 0.01 18.81
N PRO A 165 -6.52 0.30 19.39
CA PRO A 165 -7.41 1.36 18.89
C PRO A 165 -6.69 2.71 18.85
N ALA A 166 -7.15 3.61 17.99
CA ALA A 166 -6.51 4.91 17.78
C ALA A 166 -6.42 5.74 19.07
N ASP A 167 -7.49 5.80 19.84
CA ASP A 167 -7.61 6.51 21.11
C ASP A 167 -6.65 6.00 22.19
N VAL A 168 -6.40 4.67 22.22
CA VAL A 168 -5.42 4.07 23.14
C VAL A 168 -4.00 4.27 22.62
N ARG A 169 -3.79 4.16 21.31
CA ARG A 169 -2.48 4.38 20.71
C ARG A 169 -1.98 5.81 20.88
N GLU A 170 -2.87 6.80 20.85
CA GLU A 170 -2.55 8.20 21.18
C GLU A 170 -2.09 8.41 22.62
N GLN A 171 -2.47 7.50 23.53
CA GLN A 171 -2.01 7.52 24.92
C GLN A 171 -0.64 6.84 25.10
N VAL A 172 -0.08 6.21 24.06
CA VAL A 172 1.25 5.58 24.13
C VAL A 172 2.33 6.63 23.83
N ALA A 173 3.14 6.94 24.81
CA ALA A 173 4.27 7.87 24.67
C ALA A 173 5.46 7.23 23.92
N ALA A 174 5.71 5.95 24.16
CA ALA A 174 6.80 5.20 23.54
C ALA A 174 6.52 3.69 23.59
N ALA A 175 7.14 2.96 22.67
CA ALA A 175 7.21 1.50 22.67
C ALA A 175 8.67 1.06 22.59
N ALA A 176 9.01 -0.05 23.22
CA ALA A 176 10.30 -0.69 23.10
C ALA A 176 10.11 -2.18 22.78
N ALA A 177 10.95 -2.71 21.89
CA ALA A 177 11.01 -4.13 21.59
C ALA A 177 12.48 -4.58 21.56
N THR A 178 12.95 -5.16 22.65
CA THR A 178 14.32 -5.70 22.75
C THR A 178 14.44 -7.04 22.05
N GLY A 179 13.31 -7.68 21.78
CA GLY A 179 13.16 -8.91 21.04
C GLY A 179 11.70 -9.13 20.61
N PRO A 180 11.41 -10.17 19.84
CA PRO A 180 10.05 -10.47 19.37
C PRO A 180 9.08 -10.89 20.49
N GLU A 181 9.61 -11.26 21.66
CA GLU A 181 8.85 -11.74 22.83
C GLU A 181 8.89 -10.72 23.99
N ASP A 182 9.58 -9.61 23.82
CA ASP A 182 9.81 -8.62 24.87
C ASP A 182 9.44 -7.22 24.37
N ILE A 183 8.12 -6.98 24.33
CA ILE A 183 7.52 -5.71 23.93
C ILE A 183 6.96 -5.04 25.18
N ALA A 184 7.32 -3.77 25.38
CA ALA A 184 6.78 -2.91 26.42
C ALA A 184 6.28 -1.60 25.81
N LEU A 185 5.16 -1.09 26.32
CA LEU A 185 4.60 0.20 25.94
C LEU A 185 4.65 1.12 27.18
N THR A 186 5.00 2.36 26.98
CA THR A 186 4.94 3.38 28.04
C THR A 186 3.82 4.35 27.68
N LEU A 187 2.84 4.49 28.55
CA LEU A 187 1.74 5.44 28.38
C LEU A 187 2.19 6.87 28.75
N THR A 188 1.41 7.85 28.33
CA THR A 188 1.68 9.28 28.57
C THR A 188 1.64 9.68 30.04
N ASP A 189 0.97 8.91 30.88
CA ASP A 189 0.96 9.07 32.37
C ASP A 189 2.14 8.38 33.05
N GLY A 190 3.01 7.71 32.30
CA GLY A 190 4.15 6.96 32.81
C GLY A 190 3.88 5.50 33.13
N THR A 191 2.65 5.02 33.02
CA THR A 191 2.30 3.59 33.19
C THR A 191 3.02 2.73 32.17
N VAL A 192 3.66 1.65 32.62
CA VAL A 192 4.33 0.67 31.75
C VAL A 192 3.40 -0.51 31.49
N VAL A 193 3.16 -0.80 30.23
CA VAL A 193 2.38 -1.95 29.79
C VAL A 193 3.31 -3.03 29.28
N LEU A 194 3.41 -4.15 29.97
CA LEU A 194 4.15 -5.33 29.55
C LEU A 194 3.29 -6.12 28.56
N TRP A 195 3.68 -6.05 27.28
CA TRP A 195 2.92 -6.71 26.20
C TRP A 195 3.38 -8.15 25.98
N GLY A 196 4.69 -8.40 26.17
CA GLY A 196 5.31 -9.68 25.86
C GLY A 196 5.49 -9.86 24.35
N ASP A 197 5.00 -10.96 23.76
CA ASP A 197 5.07 -11.24 22.34
C ASP A 197 3.94 -10.57 21.52
N ALA A 198 4.03 -10.66 20.19
CA ALA A 198 2.99 -10.17 19.28
C ALA A 198 1.80 -11.16 19.11
N SER A 199 1.84 -12.34 19.72
CA SER A 199 0.74 -13.30 19.63
C SER A 199 -0.50 -12.76 20.34
N LYS A 200 -1.69 -13.10 19.82
CA LYS A 200 -2.97 -12.69 20.44
C LYS A 200 -3.09 -11.17 20.70
N SER A 201 -2.37 -10.32 19.96
CA SER A 201 -2.34 -8.87 20.16
C SER A 201 -3.72 -8.23 20.24
N ARG A 202 -4.73 -8.73 19.49
CA ARG A 202 -6.11 -8.26 19.61
C ARG A 202 -6.73 -8.54 20.99
N ALA A 203 -6.46 -9.69 21.57
CA ALA A 203 -6.99 -10.04 22.89
C ALA A 203 -6.26 -9.25 23.98
N LYS A 204 -4.95 -9.03 23.85
CA LYS A 204 -4.16 -8.18 24.76
C LYS A 204 -4.64 -6.73 24.69
N SER A 205 -4.88 -6.20 23.49
CA SER A 205 -5.44 -4.88 23.28
C SER A 205 -6.83 -4.74 23.95
N ALA A 206 -7.73 -5.70 23.74
CA ALA A 206 -9.05 -5.66 24.38
C ALA A 206 -8.97 -5.71 25.91
N ALA A 207 -8.04 -6.49 26.48
CA ALA A 207 -7.80 -6.54 27.92
C ALA A 207 -7.26 -5.20 28.43
N LEU A 208 -6.29 -4.59 27.73
CA LEU A 208 -5.74 -3.27 28.09
C LEU A 208 -6.85 -2.20 28.07
N VAL A 209 -7.64 -2.12 26.99
CA VAL A 209 -8.76 -1.17 26.87
C VAL A 209 -9.72 -1.31 28.06
N ALA A 210 -10.14 -2.55 28.35
CA ALA A 210 -11.06 -2.80 29.46
C ALA A 210 -10.50 -2.37 30.82
N LEU A 211 -9.19 -2.51 31.03
CA LEU A 211 -8.52 -2.05 32.26
C LEU A 211 -8.44 -0.54 32.32
N LEU A 212 -8.04 0.11 31.24
CA LEU A 212 -7.96 1.57 31.18
C LEU A 212 -9.35 2.20 31.42
N ASP A 213 -10.41 1.62 30.85
CA ASP A 213 -11.79 2.05 31.08
C ASP A 213 -12.20 1.91 32.55
N GLN A 214 -11.78 0.84 33.22
CA GLN A 214 -12.09 0.63 34.63
C GLN A 214 -11.33 1.60 35.55
N ILE A 215 -10.06 1.89 35.23
CA ILE A 215 -9.26 2.90 35.93
C ILE A 215 -9.88 4.29 35.73
N ALA A 216 -10.22 4.64 34.48
CA ALA A 216 -10.85 5.92 34.16
C ALA A 216 -12.22 6.09 34.86
N ALA A 217 -12.95 5.01 35.06
CA ALA A 217 -14.21 4.99 35.80
C ALA A 217 -14.06 4.98 37.34
N GLY A 218 -12.82 5.00 37.85
CA GLY A 218 -12.53 4.93 39.27
C GLY A 218 -12.88 3.60 39.95
N ARG A 219 -13.03 2.51 39.14
CA ARG A 219 -13.32 1.17 39.67
C ARG A 219 -12.08 0.38 40.03
N LEU A 220 -10.95 0.75 39.45
CA LEU A 220 -9.62 0.23 39.76
C LEU A 220 -8.70 1.40 40.09
N GLU A 221 -7.76 1.17 40.97
CA GLU A 221 -6.70 2.15 41.23
C GLU A 221 -5.67 2.17 40.08
N PRO A 222 -5.11 3.34 39.74
CA PRO A 222 -4.02 3.43 38.80
C PRO A 222 -2.84 2.56 39.24
N ALA A 223 -2.22 1.83 38.34
CA ALA A 223 -1.07 0.99 38.60
C ALA A 223 0.13 1.49 37.79
N GLY A 224 1.34 1.41 38.38
CA GLY A 224 2.56 1.75 37.64
C GLY A 224 2.91 0.79 36.53
N THR A 225 2.43 -0.46 36.63
CA THR A 225 2.66 -1.50 35.60
C THR A 225 1.38 -2.32 35.35
N ILE A 226 1.05 -2.50 34.10
CA ILE A 226 -0.05 -3.35 33.63
C ILE A 226 0.56 -4.48 32.81
N ASP A 227 0.41 -5.72 33.23
CA ASP A 227 0.89 -6.89 32.50
C ASP A 227 -0.26 -7.54 31.73
N VAL A 228 -0.21 -7.43 30.39
CA VAL A 228 -1.17 -8.06 29.45
C VAL A 228 -0.52 -9.16 28.63
N SER A 229 0.70 -9.58 28.96
CA SER A 229 1.43 -10.62 28.21
C SER A 229 0.62 -11.91 28.08
N THR A 230 -0.22 -12.20 29.07
CA THR A 230 -1.17 -13.31 29.07
C THR A 230 -2.59 -12.77 29.17
N PRO A 231 -3.37 -12.69 28.08
CA PRO A 231 -4.68 -12.03 28.07
C PRO A 231 -5.73 -12.59 29.03
N GLY A 232 -5.56 -13.82 29.51
CA GLY A 232 -6.45 -14.45 30.52
C GLY A 232 -6.01 -14.30 31.97
N ALA A 233 -4.86 -13.65 32.22
CA ALA A 233 -4.28 -13.48 33.55
C ALA A 233 -3.57 -12.13 33.66
N VAL A 234 -4.33 -11.04 33.57
CA VAL A 234 -3.79 -9.69 33.63
C VAL A 234 -3.41 -9.35 35.07
N ALA A 235 -2.23 -8.73 35.28
CA ALA A 235 -1.77 -8.29 36.57
C ALA A 235 -1.55 -6.78 36.59
N LEU A 236 -1.99 -6.13 37.68
CA LEU A 236 -1.71 -4.75 38.03
C LEU A 236 -0.67 -4.74 39.14
N ARG A 237 0.39 -3.91 39.01
CA ARG A 237 1.44 -3.76 39.99
C ARG A 237 1.79 -2.30 40.24
#